data_a135b59316074ebbd86f33aae9bfe67c
#
_entry.id   a135b59316074ebbd86f33aae9bfe67c
#
_cell.length_a   1.000
_cell.length_b   1.000
_cell.length_c   1.000
_cell.angle_alpha   90.00
_cell.angle_beta   90.00
_cell.angle_gamma   90.00
#
_symmetry.space_group_name_H-M   'P 1'
#
loop_
_entity.id
_entity.type
_entity.pdbx_description
1 polymer ?
#
loop_
_entity_poly.entity_id
_entity_poly.type
_entity_poly.pdbx_seq_one_letter_code
_entity_poly.pdbx_strand_id
1 'polypeptide(L)'
;MKDERLEVQLNPQALPFFDWDKIYLELQQYKMERTWSNLRVSKQGLRKFVTENHDWYRLYAPASSMEIHRFSDVEKQQEILIELLKNYTEMFYQRLKAAYENQFFEMTYVTEENGSLLEKYQFELREDHAVYNRDKAVEKLETLAKLIRNRELEKAMQYPMPLSGLEMICFKSHLFAPLLHLETDLPVKLSPLPIKAESEQRFVADLMAAEASGKLSAWLGGKSLYLMRNADRKEKGLGFALAGNFYPDFLLWVVDHQSGKQWLNFVDPKGIRNMSENDPKFGLYQEVKTLQIKIGDPNLVLNSFILSITDLADWTNMTKTEKELAEQHILFMNSEAYLAQMFGRMNNE
;
A
#
# COMPACT_ATOMS: atom_id res chain seq x y z
N MET A 1 28.26 12.98 -6.79
CA MET A 1 28.87 11.84 -7.51
C MET A 1 27.91 11.46 -8.60
N LYS A 2 28.31 11.43 -9.89
CA LYS A 2 27.46 10.92 -10.96
C LYS A 2 27.25 9.42 -10.70
N ASP A 3 26.01 8.97 -10.77
CA ASP A 3 25.67 7.54 -10.67
C ASP A 3 26.22 6.85 -11.93
N GLU A 4 27.25 6.04 -11.80
CA GLU A 4 27.92 5.32 -12.89
C GLU A 4 27.25 3.96 -13.18
N ARG A 5 26.08 3.70 -12.58
CA ARG A 5 25.34 2.46 -12.81
C ARG A 5 24.69 2.46 -14.18
N LEU A 6 24.98 1.43 -14.95
CA LEU A 6 24.40 1.15 -16.25
C LEU A 6 23.54 -0.11 -16.16
N GLU A 7 22.62 -0.29 -17.10
CA GLU A 7 21.95 -1.58 -17.26
C GLU A 7 22.96 -2.59 -17.77
N VAL A 8 23.20 -3.64 -17.00
CA VAL A 8 24.19 -4.68 -17.27
C VAL A 8 23.57 -6.06 -17.20
N GLN A 9 24.22 -7.04 -17.82
CA GLN A 9 23.84 -8.46 -17.74
C GLN A 9 24.95 -9.25 -17.05
N LEU A 10 24.57 -10.33 -16.36
CA LEU A 10 25.54 -11.30 -15.84
C LEU A 10 26.42 -11.81 -16.98
N ASN A 11 27.72 -11.95 -16.72
CA ASN A 11 28.63 -12.40 -17.75
C ASN A 11 28.35 -13.87 -18.14
N PRO A 12 27.98 -14.17 -19.40
CA PRO A 12 27.68 -15.53 -19.80
C PRO A 12 28.84 -16.52 -19.59
N GLN A 13 30.08 -16.02 -19.58
CA GLN A 13 31.26 -16.84 -19.34
C GLN A 13 31.38 -17.29 -17.86
N ALA A 14 30.69 -16.63 -16.92
CA ALA A 14 30.63 -17.04 -15.52
C ALA A 14 29.68 -18.23 -15.30
N LEU A 15 28.60 -18.34 -16.06
CA LEU A 15 27.53 -19.31 -15.86
C LEU A 15 28.00 -20.79 -15.78
N PRO A 16 28.99 -21.25 -16.57
CA PRO A 16 29.49 -22.62 -16.47
C PRO A 16 30.17 -22.94 -15.13
N PHE A 17 30.71 -21.92 -14.45
CA PHE A 17 31.45 -22.05 -13.20
C PHE A 17 30.59 -21.85 -11.96
N PHE A 18 29.31 -21.54 -12.10
CA PHE A 18 28.40 -21.39 -10.97
C PHE A 18 28.11 -22.72 -10.28
N ASP A 19 28.09 -22.70 -8.96
CA ASP A 19 27.63 -23.81 -8.13
C ASP A 19 26.10 -23.90 -8.15
N TRP A 20 25.56 -24.65 -9.09
CA TRP A 20 24.12 -24.83 -9.27
C TRP A 20 23.46 -25.60 -8.12
N ASP A 21 24.20 -26.34 -7.32
CA ASP A 21 23.69 -26.99 -6.12
C ASP A 21 23.45 -25.96 -5.02
N LYS A 22 24.42 -25.07 -4.79
CA LYS A 22 24.28 -23.95 -3.84
C LYS A 22 23.12 -23.03 -4.25
N ILE A 23 23.06 -22.61 -5.52
CA ILE A 23 21.99 -21.74 -6.03
C ILE A 23 20.61 -22.38 -5.82
N TYR A 24 20.48 -23.65 -6.11
CA TYR A 24 19.24 -24.41 -5.93
C TYR A 24 18.84 -24.50 -4.45
N LEU A 25 19.78 -24.83 -3.55
CA LEU A 25 19.53 -24.95 -2.13
C LEU A 25 19.12 -23.60 -1.51
N GLU A 26 19.79 -22.51 -1.85
CA GLU A 26 19.44 -21.17 -1.41
C GLU A 26 18.00 -20.79 -1.83
N LEU A 27 17.62 -21.11 -3.06
CA LEU A 27 16.26 -20.85 -3.51
C LEU A 27 15.22 -21.75 -2.82
N GLN A 28 15.56 -23.02 -2.52
CA GLN A 28 14.68 -23.90 -1.74
C GLN A 28 14.51 -23.41 -0.32
N GLN A 29 15.58 -22.98 0.34
CA GLN A 29 15.51 -22.40 1.67
C GLN A 29 14.62 -21.14 1.68
N TYR A 30 14.82 -20.23 0.74
CA TYR A 30 13.99 -19.03 0.57
C TYR A 30 12.51 -19.35 0.42
N LYS A 31 12.16 -20.37 -0.35
CA LYS A 31 10.78 -20.87 -0.50
C LYS A 31 10.22 -21.45 0.81
N MET A 32 11.04 -22.20 1.55
CA MET A 32 10.64 -22.79 2.82
C MET A 32 10.34 -21.72 3.88
N GLU A 33 11.18 -20.71 3.99
CA GLU A 33 11.00 -19.57 4.90
C GLU A 33 9.67 -18.83 4.63
N ARG A 34 9.20 -18.84 3.38
CA ARG A 34 7.93 -18.24 2.95
C ARG A 34 6.76 -19.22 2.87
N THR A 35 6.96 -20.46 3.27
CA THR A 35 5.94 -21.52 3.22
C THR A 35 5.37 -21.82 1.82
N TRP A 36 6.15 -21.57 0.75
CA TRP A 36 5.73 -21.83 -0.65
C TRP A 36 5.99 -23.27 -1.09
N SER A 37 5.41 -24.22 -0.36
CA SER A 37 5.57 -25.66 -0.62
C SER A 37 4.96 -26.12 -1.96
N ASN A 38 3.95 -25.38 -2.45
CA ASN A 38 3.27 -25.65 -3.71
C ASN A 38 4.06 -25.18 -4.94
N LEU A 39 5.07 -24.31 -4.80
CA LEU A 39 5.92 -23.88 -5.91
C LEU A 39 7.01 -24.94 -6.18
N ARG A 40 6.88 -25.66 -7.28
CA ARG A 40 7.82 -26.71 -7.66
C ARG A 40 8.90 -26.15 -8.60
N VAL A 41 10.15 -26.26 -8.18
CA VAL A 41 11.32 -25.88 -8.97
C VAL A 41 12.30 -27.05 -8.96
N SER A 42 12.80 -27.46 -10.13
CA SER A 42 13.88 -28.45 -10.24
C SER A 42 15.21 -27.75 -10.56
N LYS A 43 16.32 -28.32 -10.09
CA LYS A 43 17.66 -27.78 -10.36
C LYS A 43 17.93 -27.67 -11.87
N GLN A 44 17.55 -28.71 -12.63
CA GLN A 44 17.73 -28.71 -14.07
C GLN A 44 16.89 -27.62 -14.77
N GLY A 45 15.63 -27.47 -14.35
CA GLY A 45 14.74 -26.42 -14.87
C GLY A 45 15.24 -25.02 -14.55
N LEU A 46 15.74 -24.82 -13.32
CA LEU A 46 16.33 -23.55 -12.90
C LEU A 46 17.54 -23.19 -13.76
N ARG A 47 18.49 -24.13 -13.92
CA ARG A 47 19.66 -23.94 -14.75
C ARG A 47 19.27 -23.61 -16.19
N LYS A 48 18.37 -24.38 -16.78
CA LYS A 48 17.87 -24.16 -18.15
C LYS A 48 17.24 -22.78 -18.28
N PHE A 49 16.39 -22.37 -17.32
CA PHE A 49 15.75 -21.06 -17.31
C PHE A 49 16.78 -19.92 -17.37
N VAL A 50 17.80 -19.96 -16.52
CA VAL A 50 18.83 -18.90 -16.45
C VAL A 50 19.72 -18.88 -17.70
N THR A 51 20.03 -20.03 -18.27
CA THR A 51 20.93 -20.12 -19.44
C THR A 51 20.28 -19.82 -20.77
N GLU A 52 18.97 -20.04 -20.89
CA GLU A 52 18.21 -19.85 -22.13
C GLU A 52 17.42 -18.53 -22.21
N ASN A 53 17.24 -17.83 -21.08
CA ASN A 53 16.51 -16.56 -21.04
C ASN A 53 17.42 -15.45 -20.56
N HIS A 54 17.35 -14.29 -21.22
CA HIS A 54 18.21 -13.13 -20.89
C HIS A 54 17.41 -11.92 -20.42
N ASP A 55 16.11 -11.83 -20.73
CA ASP A 55 15.26 -10.64 -20.48
C ASP A 55 14.37 -10.78 -19.22
N TRP A 56 14.69 -11.71 -18.32
CA TRP A 56 13.88 -11.95 -17.12
C TRP A 56 14.22 -11.06 -15.93
N TYR A 57 15.32 -10.28 -16.02
CA TYR A 57 15.74 -9.32 -15.00
C TYR A 57 16.33 -8.06 -15.63
N ARG A 58 16.39 -7.00 -14.83
CA ARG A 58 17.17 -5.78 -15.11
C ARG A 58 18.11 -5.53 -13.94
N LEU A 59 19.38 -5.39 -14.22
CA LEU A 59 20.44 -5.17 -13.24
C LEU A 59 21.14 -3.85 -13.54
N TYR A 60 21.15 -2.94 -12.58
CA TYR A 60 21.86 -1.67 -12.68
C TYR A 60 23.10 -1.70 -11.79
N ALA A 61 24.23 -1.79 -12.40
CA ALA A 61 25.52 -1.87 -11.71
C ALA A 61 26.64 -1.19 -12.54
N PRO A 62 27.81 -0.88 -11.93
CA PRO A 62 28.98 -0.49 -12.70
C PRO A 62 29.38 -1.60 -13.69
N ALA A 63 29.68 -1.24 -14.95
CA ALA A 63 30.06 -2.22 -15.97
C ALA A 63 31.24 -3.11 -15.54
N SER A 64 32.21 -2.55 -14.80
CA SER A 64 33.35 -3.28 -14.26
C SER A 64 32.99 -4.40 -13.28
N SER A 65 31.81 -4.36 -12.68
CA SER A 65 31.35 -5.42 -11.75
C SER A 65 31.01 -6.73 -12.47
N MET A 66 30.85 -6.70 -13.78
CA MET A 66 30.56 -7.87 -14.62
C MET A 66 31.80 -8.44 -15.32
N GLU A 67 32.99 -7.81 -15.14
CA GLU A 67 34.24 -8.32 -15.61
C GLU A 67 34.73 -9.48 -14.74
N ILE A 68 35.38 -10.47 -15.36
CA ILE A 68 35.93 -11.64 -14.67
C ILE A 68 37.45 -11.61 -14.82
N HIS A 69 38.15 -11.33 -13.70
CA HIS A 69 39.58 -11.37 -13.63
C HIS A 69 40.10 -12.53 -12.74
N ARG A 70 39.27 -13.01 -11.82
CA ARG A 70 39.56 -14.06 -10.86
C ARG A 70 38.30 -14.78 -10.42
N PHE A 71 38.47 -15.94 -9.79
CA PHE A 71 37.35 -16.79 -9.37
C PHE A 71 36.38 -16.07 -8.41
N SER A 72 36.92 -15.21 -7.52
CA SER A 72 36.07 -14.40 -6.63
C SER A 72 35.09 -13.47 -7.36
N ASP A 73 35.32 -13.12 -8.62
CA ASP A 73 34.40 -12.31 -9.41
C ASP A 73 33.24 -13.18 -9.93
N VAL A 74 33.50 -14.47 -10.20
CA VAL A 74 32.46 -15.47 -10.51
C VAL A 74 31.58 -15.70 -9.29
N GLU A 75 32.16 -15.85 -8.08
CA GLU A 75 31.38 -16.00 -6.84
C GLU A 75 30.44 -14.82 -6.59
N LYS A 76 30.93 -13.59 -6.79
CA LYS A 76 30.08 -12.38 -6.64
C LYS A 76 28.90 -12.38 -7.63
N GLN A 77 29.15 -12.74 -8.87
CA GLN A 77 28.07 -12.81 -9.87
C GLN A 77 27.08 -13.93 -9.55
N GLN A 78 27.53 -15.03 -8.95
CA GLN A 78 26.65 -16.09 -8.45
C GLN A 78 25.76 -15.58 -7.31
N GLU A 79 26.30 -14.79 -6.37
CA GLU A 79 25.50 -14.17 -5.29
C GLU A 79 24.44 -13.21 -5.87
N ILE A 80 24.83 -12.39 -6.85
CA ILE A 80 23.86 -11.54 -7.58
C ILE A 80 22.78 -12.39 -8.23
N LEU A 81 23.14 -13.49 -8.89
CA LEU A 81 22.14 -14.40 -9.50
C LEU A 81 21.17 -14.96 -8.44
N ILE A 82 21.67 -15.36 -7.27
CA ILE A 82 20.82 -15.87 -6.18
C ILE A 82 19.78 -14.82 -5.78
N GLU A 83 20.20 -13.58 -5.59
CA GLU A 83 19.27 -12.49 -5.22
C GLU A 83 18.27 -12.16 -6.36
N LEU A 84 18.71 -12.16 -7.60
CA LEU A 84 17.84 -11.99 -8.76
C LEU A 84 16.78 -13.10 -8.83
N LEU A 85 17.17 -14.35 -8.59
CA LEU A 85 16.28 -15.50 -8.58
C LEU A 85 15.28 -15.47 -7.43
N LYS A 86 15.70 -15.05 -6.23
CA LYS A 86 14.81 -14.85 -5.09
C LYS A 86 13.73 -13.81 -5.43
N ASN A 87 14.13 -12.65 -5.94
CA ASN A 87 13.20 -11.59 -6.34
C ASN A 87 12.25 -12.03 -7.47
N TYR A 88 12.78 -12.67 -8.50
CA TYR A 88 11.96 -13.20 -9.61
C TYR A 88 10.94 -14.24 -9.11
N THR A 89 11.38 -15.17 -8.25
CA THR A 89 10.53 -16.21 -7.69
C THR A 89 9.40 -15.62 -6.84
N GLU A 90 9.68 -14.56 -6.09
CA GLU A 90 8.67 -13.84 -5.32
C GLU A 90 7.61 -13.20 -6.24
N MET A 91 8.05 -12.43 -7.23
CA MET A 91 7.15 -11.80 -8.19
C MET A 91 6.32 -12.84 -8.97
N PHE A 92 6.96 -13.94 -9.40
CA PHE A 92 6.30 -15.04 -10.10
C PHE A 92 5.24 -15.71 -9.22
N TYR A 93 5.58 -16.04 -7.97
CA TYR A 93 4.66 -16.66 -7.03
C TYR A 93 3.47 -15.77 -6.73
N GLN A 94 3.71 -14.48 -6.49
CA GLN A 94 2.63 -13.52 -6.22
C GLN A 94 1.67 -13.38 -7.42
N ARG A 95 2.20 -13.35 -8.64
CA ARG A 95 1.37 -13.32 -9.86
C ARG A 95 0.52 -14.56 -10.02
N LEU A 96 1.11 -15.76 -9.84
CA LEU A 96 0.37 -17.01 -9.91
C LEU A 96 -0.71 -17.10 -8.83
N LYS A 97 -0.37 -16.70 -7.61
CA LYS A 97 -1.28 -16.68 -6.49
C LYS A 97 -2.46 -15.74 -6.76
N ALA A 98 -2.17 -14.50 -7.18
CA ALA A 98 -3.20 -13.53 -7.54
C ALA A 98 -4.11 -14.06 -8.67
N ALA A 99 -3.54 -14.63 -9.73
CA ALA A 99 -4.31 -15.22 -10.82
C ALA A 99 -5.22 -16.35 -10.37
N TYR A 100 -4.77 -17.18 -9.40
CA TYR A 100 -5.58 -18.24 -8.81
C TYR A 100 -6.67 -17.68 -7.91
N GLU A 101 -6.32 -16.78 -6.98
CA GLU A 101 -7.25 -16.21 -6.01
C GLU A 101 -8.35 -15.36 -6.68
N ASN A 102 -8.04 -14.68 -7.80
CA ASN A 102 -9.00 -13.89 -8.58
C ASN A 102 -10.18 -14.70 -9.16
N GLN A 103 -10.09 -16.01 -9.19
CA GLN A 103 -11.19 -16.88 -9.64
C GLN A 103 -12.27 -17.04 -8.55
N PHE A 104 -11.92 -16.79 -7.30
CA PHE A 104 -12.77 -16.96 -6.11
C PHE A 104 -13.22 -15.63 -5.55
N PHE A 105 -13.38 -14.65 -6.41
CA PHE A 105 -13.79 -13.31 -6.01
C PHE A 105 -15.26 -13.34 -5.58
N GLU A 106 -15.53 -12.84 -4.38
CA GLU A 106 -16.87 -12.77 -3.82
C GLU A 106 -17.18 -11.33 -3.39
N MET A 107 -18.31 -10.79 -3.85
CA MET A 107 -18.79 -9.49 -3.39
C MET A 107 -19.56 -9.66 -2.09
N THR A 108 -19.23 -8.85 -1.10
CA THR A 108 -19.94 -8.82 0.17
C THR A 108 -20.33 -7.38 0.52
N TYR A 109 -21.41 -7.24 1.23
CA TYR A 109 -21.81 -5.94 1.77
C TYR A 109 -20.95 -5.56 2.96
N VAL A 110 -20.71 -4.26 3.14
CA VAL A 110 -20.11 -3.74 4.36
C VAL A 110 -21.16 -3.82 5.47
N THR A 111 -20.94 -4.68 6.44
CA THR A 111 -21.82 -4.88 7.60
C THR A 111 -21.09 -4.50 8.89
N GLU A 112 -21.82 -4.41 10.00
CA GLU A 112 -21.24 -4.15 11.33
C GLU A 112 -20.23 -5.23 11.75
N GLU A 113 -20.32 -6.43 11.19
CA GLU A 113 -19.37 -7.53 11.43
C GLU A 113 -18.04 -7.34 10.71
N ASN A 114 -17.94 -6.37 9.79
CA ASN A 114 -16.72 -6.08 9.06
C ASN A 114 -15.64 -5.54 10.01
N GLY A 115 -14.49 -6.17 10.04
CA GLY A 115 -13.39 -5.84 10.94
C GLY A 115 -12.75 -4.46 10.70
N SER A 116 -13.12 -3.77 9.61
CA SER A 116 -12.73 -2.38 9.33
C SER A 116 -13.69 -1.35 9.95
N LEU A 117 -14.87 -1.77 10.43
CA LEU A 117 -15.75 -0.92 11.22
C LEU A 117 -15.39 -1.07 12.69
N LEU A 118 -14.74 -0.07 13.25
CA LEU A 118 -14.22 -0.14 14.59
C LEU A 118 -15.28 0.19 15.64
N GLU A 119 -15.49 -0.73 16.57
CA GLU A 119 -16.29 -0.49 17.78
C GLU A 119 -15.46 0.14 18.91
N LYS A 120 -14.17 -0.17 18.98
CA LYS A 120 -13.29 0.25 20.06
C LYS A 120 -11.83 0.31 19.65
N TYR A 121 -11.09 1.20 20.28
CA TYR A 121 -9.63 1.21 20.29
C TYR A 121 -9.09 0.56 21.56
N GLN A 122 -7.92 -0.05 21.46
CA GLN A 122 -7.18 -0.61 22.57
C GLN A 122 -5.84 0.09 22.71
N PHE A 123 -5.56 0.60 23.92
CA PHE A 123 -4.28 1.18 24.28
C PHE A 123 -3.52 0.20 25.17
N GLU A 124 -2.32 -0.17 24.77
CA GLU A 124 -1.38 -0.94 25.61
C GLU A 124 -0.34 0.07 26.15
N LEU A 125 -0.50 0.45 27.42
CA LEU A 125 0.40 1.34 28.13
C LEU A 125 1.40 0.48 28.93
N ARG A 126 2.69 0.72 28.70
CA ARG A 126 3.74 0.14 29.56
C ARG A 126 3.73 0.84 30.91
N GLU A 127 4.58 0.39 31.84
CA GLU A 127 4.77 1.03 33.13
C GLU A 127 5.09 2.52 32.98
N ASP A 128 5.05 3.29 34.09
CA ASP A 128 5.34 4.72 34.08
C ASP A 128 6.60 5.06 33.27
N HIS A 129 6.44 6.00 32.36
CA HIS A 129 7.49 6.42 31.45
C HIS A 129 7.64 7.95 31.50
N ALA A 130 8.84 8.46 31.14
CA ALA A 130 9.12 9.90 31.13
C ALA A 130 8.12 10.72 30.28
N VAL A 131 7.46 10.11 29.30
CA VAL A 131 6.47 10.74 28.41
C VAL A 131 5.08 10.83 29.05
N TYR A 132 4.73 9.95 30.00
CA TYR A 132 3.41 9.93 30.64
C TYR A 132 3.47 9.30 32.03
N ASN A 133 2.51 9.70 32.89
CA ASN A 133 2.16 8.98 34.09
C ASN A 133 0.98 8.06 33.77
N ARG A 134 1.14 6.75 34.00
CA ARG A 134 0.19 5.70 33.58
C ARG A 134 -1.20 5.94 34.17
N ASP A 135 -1.32 6.18 35.47
CA ASP A 135 -2.62 6.31 36.13
C ASP A 135 -3.38 7.54 35.61
N LYS A 136 -2.69 8.66 35.43
CA LYS A 136 -3.29 9.87 34.86
C LYS A 136 -3.65 9.69 33.37
N ALA A 137 -2.87 8.93 32.61
CA ALA A 137 -3.18 8.63 31.23
C ALA A 137 -4.43 7.74 31.12
N VAL A 138 -4.56 6.71 31.97
CA VAL A 138 -5.74 5.85 32.04
C VAL A 138 -6.99 6.67 32.40
N GLU A 139 -6.95 7.50 33.43
CA GLU A 139 -8.07 8.37 33.85
C GLU A 139 -8.55 9.27 32.69
N LYS A 140 -7.61 9.89 31.98
CA LYS A 140 -7.94 10.73 30.84
C LYS A 140 -8.50 9.92 29.66
N LEU A 141 -7.96 8.74 29.38
CA LEU A 141 -8.48 7.84 28.34
C LEU A 141 -9.91 7.39 28.64
N GLU A 142 -10.21 7.07 29.91
CA GLU A 142 -11.56 6.70 30.33
C GLU A 142 -12.53 7.87 30.19
N THR A 143 -12.11 9.09 30.53
CA THR A 143 -12.91 10.30 30.36
C THR A 143 -13.18 10.56 28.87
N LEU A 144 -12.15 10.48 28.04
CA LEU A 144 -12.29 10.63 26.59
C LEU A 144 -13.24 9.57 26.01
N ALA A 145 -13.10 8.32 26.43
CA ALA A 145 -13.98 7.23 26.01
C ALA A 145 -15.45 7.45 26.41
N LYS A 146 -15.73 8.08 27.55
CA LYS A 146 -17.09 8.47 27.97
C LYS A 146 -17.65 9.55 27.05
N LEU A 147 -16.88 10.60 26.73
CA LEU A 147 -17.31 11.66 25.83
C LEU A 147 -17.65 11.11 24.44
N ILE A 148 -16.80 10.25 23.90
CA ILE A 148 -17.03 9.62 22.59
C ILE A 148 -18.29 8.74 22.62
N ARG A 149 -18.48 7.88 23.62
CA ARG A 149 -19.69 7.05 23.78
C ARG A 149 -20.97 7.87 23.86
N ASN A 150 -20.90 9.00 24.53
CA ASN A 150 -22.03 9.92 24.67
C ASN A 150 -22.26 10.77 23.40
N ARG A 151 -21.49 10.56 22.33
CA ARG A 151 -21.51 11.36 21.08
C ARG A 151 -21.19 12.84 21.28
N GLU A 152 -20.46 13.18 22.34
CA GLU A 152 -20.01 14.52 22.65
C GLU A 152 -18.65 14.80 21.98
N LEU A 153 -18.57 14.59 20.66
CA LEU A 153 -17.29 14.67 19.91
C LEU A 153 -16.63 16.03 19.98
N GLU A 154 -17.39 17.12 19.96
CA GLU A 154 -16.84 18.48 20.09
C GLU A 154 -16.12 18.69 21.44
N LYS A 155 -16.72 18.18 22.52
CA LYS A 155 -16.08 18.23 23.85
C LYS A 155 -14.88 17.29 23.90
N ALA A 156 -14.97 16.11 23.26
CA ALA A 156 -13.86 15.19 23.19
C ALA A 156 -12.66 15.79 22.44
N MET A 157 -12.89 16.52 21.34
CA MET A 157 -11.83 17.22 20.59
C MET A 157 -11.16 18.35 21.39
N GLN A 158 -11.90 18.99 22.28
CA GLN A 158 -11.36 20.05 23.15
C GLN A 158 -10.73 19.51 24.44
N TYR A 159 -10.92 18.22 24.73
CA TYR A 159 -10.38 17.59 25.92
C TYR A 159 -8.85 17.42 25.80
N PRO A 160 -8.08 17.70 26.87
CA PRO A 160 -6.63 17.51 26.82
C PRO A 160 -6.26 16.06 26.51
N MET A 161 -5.51 15.85 25.44
CA MET A 161 -5.11 14.51 25.04
C MET A 161 -4.39 13.76 26.18
N PRO A 162 -4.70 12.49 26.40
CA PRO A 162 -4.14 11.70 27.50
C PRO A 162 -2.65 11.43 27.34
N LEU A 163 -2.16 11.46 26.11
CA LEU A 163 -0.78 11.16 25.74
C LEU A 163 -0.27 12.24 24.79
N SER A 164 0.98 12.63 24.95
CA SER A 164 1.67 13.45 23.94
C SER A 164 1.81 12.63 22.66
N GLY A 165 1.59 13.23 21.51
CA GLY A 165 1.64 12.55 20.21
C GLY A 165 0.42 11.70 19.87
N LEU A 166 -0.64 11.72 20.71
CA LEU A 166 -1.95 11.19 20.36
C LEU A 166 -2.82 12.32 19.81
N GLU A 167 -3.35 12.14 18.62
CA GLU A 167 -4.27 13.06 17.97
C GLU A 167 -5.59 12.38 17.62
N MET A 168 -6.67 13.14 17.73
CA MET A 168 -8.01 12.68 17.38
C MET A 168 -8.50 13.44 16.16
N ILE A 169 -8.92 12.69 15.13
CA ILE A 169 -9.39 13.23 13.86
C ILE A 169 -10.86 12.84 13.71
N CYS A 170 -11.74 13.84 13.65
CA CYS A 170 -13.18 13.65 13.46
C CYS A 170 -13.59 14.15 12.08
N PHE A 171 -13.60 13.26 11.09
CA PHE A 171 -14.11 13.53 9.77
C PHE A 171 -15.56 13.02 9.66
N LYS A 172 -16.53 13.91 9.35
CA LYS A 172 -17.95 13.56 9.36
C LYS A 172 -18.34 12.48 8.37
N SER A 173 -17.66 12.43 7.23
CA SER A 173 -17.90 11.41 6.20
C SER A 173 -17.21 10.09 6.47
N HIS A 174 -16.40 9.98 7.55
CA HIS A 174 -15.82 8.69 7.94
C HIS A 174 -16.86 7.80 8.62
N LEU A 175 -16.91 6.49 8.25
CA LEU A 175 -17.92 5.55 8.74
C LEU A 175 -17.87 5.30 10.24
N PHE A 176 -16.75 5.59 10.87
CA PHE A 176 -16.62 5.62 12.34
C PHE A 176 -15.82 6.84 12.79
N ALA A 177 -16.07 7.32 13.98
CA ALA A 177 -15.38 8.45 14.57
C ALA A 177 -15.12 8.21 16.07
N PRO A 178 -13.99 8.68 16.59
CA PRO A 178 -12.90 9.35 15.89
C PRO A 178 -11.94 8.39 15.20
N LEU A 179 -11.17 8.88 14.22
CA LEU A 179 -9.91 8.29 13.82
C LEU A 179 -8.83 8.73 14.83
N LEU A 180 -7.92 7.84 15.17
CA LEU A 180 -6.81 8.16 16.07
C LEU A 180 -5.48 8.06 15.32
N HIS A 181 -4.66 9.08 15.46
CA HIS A 181 -3.26 9.09 15.07
C HIS A 181 -2.40 9.00 16.32
N LEU A 182 -1.36 8.18 16.28
CA LEU A 182 -0.34 8.09 17.32
C LEU A 182 1.01 8.19 16.67
N GLU A 183 1.83 9.15 17.12
CA GLU A 183 3.21 9.28 16.67
C GLU A 183 3.97 7.97 16.85
N THR A 184 4.84 7.66 15.88
CA THR A 184 5.79 6.54 15.98
C THR A 184 6.78 6.81 17.13
N ASP A 185 7.36 5.76 17.69
CA ASP A 185 8.37 5.81 18.78
C ASP A 185 7.84 6.12 20.19
N LEU A 186 6.53 6.18 20.38
CA LEU A 186 5.97 6.26 21.73
C LEU A 186 5.94 4.87 22.39
N PRO A 187 6.15 4.81 23.74
CA PRO A 187 6.10 3.55 24.50
C PRO A 187 4.64 3.08 24.73
N VAL A 188 3.78 3.34 23.76
CA VAL A 188 2.35 3.04 23.76
C VAL A 188 2.00 2.36 22.45
N LYS A 189 1.17 1.32 22.53
CA LYS A 189 0.65 0.67 21.34
C LYS A 189 -0.84 0.92 21.23
N LEU A 190 -1.25 1.43 20.08
CA LEU A 190 -2.64 1.68 19.73
C LEU A 190 -3.07 0.67 18.65
N SER A 191 -4.20 0.01 18.87
CA SER A 191 -4.82 -0.92 17.92
C SER A 191 -6.35 -0.91 18.06
N PRO A 192 -7.08 -1.43 17.05
CA PRO A 192 -6.67 -1.62 15.66
C PRO A 192 -6.71 -0.31 14.87
N LEU A 193 -6.12 -0.30 13.70
CA LEU A 193 -6.24 0.73 12.65
C LEU A 193 -5.89 2.19 13.06
N PRO A 194 -4.82 2.45 13.82
CA PRO A 194 -4.38 3.84 13.96
C PRO A 194 -3.91 4.38 12.60
N ILE A 195 -4.06 5.67 12.39
CA ILE A 195 -3.33 6.37 11.33
C ILE A 195 -1.88 6.46 11.78
N LYS A 196 -0.94 5.93 10.98
CA LYS A 196 0.49 5.89 11.32
C LYS A 196 1.34 6.71 10.38
N ALA A 197 1.02 6.67 9.09
CA ALA A 197 1.80 7.35 8.08
C ALA A 197 1.37 8.82 7.93
N GLU A 198 2.33 9.70 7.74
CA GLU A 198 2.10 11.12 7.44
C GLU A 198 1.21 11.30 6.20
N SER A 199 1.38 10.44 5.18
CA SER A 199 0.55 10.45 3.99
C SER A 199 -0.93 10.17 4.27
N GLU A 200 -1.20 9.24 5.17
CA GLU A 200 -2.57 8.89 5.59
C GLU A 200 -3.22 10.06 6.36
N GLN A 201 -2.49 10.63 7.31
CA GLN A 201 -2.94 11.77 8.10
C GLN A 201 -3.24 12.97 7.19
N ARG A 202 -2.31 13.30 6.29
CA ARG A 202 -2.44 14.39 5.34
C ARG A 202 -3.64 14.21 4.41
N PHE A 203 -3.87 13.01 3.89
CA PHE A 203 -5.02 12.72 3.03
C PHE A 203 -6.35 13.05 3.74
N VAL A 204 -6.52 12.62 4.98
CA VAL A 204 -7.74 12.90 5.75
C VAL A 204 -7.85 14.40 6.09
N ALA A 205 -6.75 15.04 6.47
CA ALA A 205 -6.71 16.48 6.74
C ALA A 205 -7.09 17.32 5.51
N ASP A 206 -6.58 16.96 4.33
CA ASP A 206 -6.87 17.64 3.07
C ASP A 206 -8.34 17.46 2.66
N LEU A 207 -8.95 16.29 2.89
CA LEU A 207 -10.39 16.08 2.70
C LEU A 207 -11.22 16.95 3.65
N MET A 208 -10.84 17.04 4.92
CA MET A 208 -11.50 17.90 5.90
C MET A 208 -11.39 19.40 5.53
N ALA A 209 -10.22 19.83 5.05
CA ALA A 209 -10.01 21.19 4.56
C ALA A 209 -10.86 21.49 3.31
N ALA A 210 -10.98 20.53 2.40
CA ALA A 210 -11.84 20.63 1.23
C ALA A 210 -13.33 20.69 1.61
N GLU A 211 -13.75 19.94 2.64
CA GLU A 211 -15.10 20.02 3.20
C GLU A 211 -15.37 21.41 3.79
N ALA A 212 -14.48 21.87 4.66
CA ALA A 212 -14.63 23.17 5.34
C ALA A 212 -14.64 24.36 4.35
N SER A 213 -13.88 24.28 3.26
CA SER A 213 -13.85 25.31 2.21
C SER A 213 -14.97 25.20 1.18
N GLY A 214 -15.85 24.19 1.26
CA GLY A 214 -16.92 23.94 0.29
C GLY A 214 -16.46 23.33 -1.05
N LYS A 215 -15.16 23.14 -1.25
CA LYS A 215 -14.62 22.52 -2.47
C LYS A 215 -15.12 21.09 -2.65
N LEU A 216 -15.19 20.31 -1.57
CA LEU A 216 -15.63 18.93 -1.59
C LEU A 216 -17.09 18.84 -2.11
N SER A 217 -17.98 19.69 -1.63
CA SER A 217 -19.36 19.76 -2.10
C SER A 217 -19.47 20.08 -3.60
N ALA A 218 -18.62 20.98 -4.09
CA ALA A 218 -18.57 21.32 -5.52
C ALA A 218 -18.13 20.13 -6.37
N TRP A 219 -17.09 19.36 -5.92
CA TRP A 219 -16.62 18.17 -6.64
C TRP A 219 -17.64 17.03 -6.63
N LEU A 220 -18.40 16.89 -5.55
CA LEU A 220 -19.39 15.82 -5.39
C LEU A 220 -20.67 16.09 -6.22
N GLY A 221 -21.00 17.35 -6.50
CA GLY A 221 -22.18 17.69 -7.32
C GLY A 221 -23.49 17.12 -6.79
N GLY A 222 -23.69 17.16 -5.46
CA GLY A 222 -24.89 16.65 -4.79
C GLY A 222 -24.85 15.17 -4.39
N LYS A 223 -23.76 14.46 -4.69
CA LYS A 223 -23.53 13.07 -4.23
C LYS A 223 -23.04 13.07 -2.79
N SER A 224 -23.19 11.94 -2.10
CA SER A 224 -22.67 11.72 -0.74
C SER A 224 -21.30 11.05 -0.78
N LEU A 225 -20.42 11.46 0.13
CA LEU A 225 -19.12 10.86 0.35
C LEU A 225 -19.13 10.04 1.64
N TYR A 226 -18.56 8.85 1.57
CA TYR A 226 -18.24 8.03 2.73
C TYR A 226 -16.78 7.56 2.66
N LEU A 227 -16.08 7.64 3.77
CA LEU A 227 -14.69 7.21 3.91
C LEU A 227 -14.60 6.11 4.96
N MET A 228 -13.75 5.13 4.74
CA MET A 228 -13.41 4.11 5.73
C MET A 228 -11.92 3.85 5.73
N ARG A 229 -11.28 3.95 6.90
CA ARG A 229 -9.94 3.40 7.12
C ARG A 229 -10.02 1.87 7.04
N ASN A 230 -9.28 1.29 6.13
CA ASN A 230 -9.31 -0.14 5.90
C ASN A 230 -8.27 -0.88 6.75
N ALA A 231 -8.55 -2.14 7.10
CA ALA A 231 -7.60 -2.98 7.80
C ALA A 231 -6.57 -3.56 6.84
N ASP A 232 -5.31 -3.57 7.27
CA ASP A 232 -4.16 -4.07 6.51
C ASP A 232 -4.01 -5.61 6.53
N ARG A 233 -4.95 -6.31 7.16
CA ARG A 233 -4.88 -7.78 7.37
C ARG A 233 -5.92 -8.52 6.55
N LYS A 234 -5.49 -9.62 5.93
CA LYS A 234 -6.33 -10.55 5.14
C LYS A 234 -7.62 -10.99 5.84
N GLU A 235 -7.61 -11.07 7.17
CA GLU A 235 -8.71 -11.61 7.95
C GLU A 235 -9.76 -10.56 8.30
N LYS A 236 -9.45 -9.28 8.15
CA LYS A 236 -10.30 -8.17 8.64
C LYS A 236 -10.47 -7.02 7.65
N GLY A 237 -9.57 -6.87 6.67
CA GLY A 237 -9.61 -5.79 5.69
C GLY A 237 -10.38 -6.18 4.43
N LEU A 238 -10.99 -5.20 3.81
CA LEU A 238 -11.48 -5.30 2.44
C LEU A 238 -10.29 -5.14 1.51
N GLY A 239 -9.90 -6.20 0.86
CA GLY A 239 -8.74 -6.23 -0.03
C GLY A 239 -9.01 -7.04 -1.27
N PHE A 240 -8.06 -7.00 -2.17
CA PHE A 240 -8.13 -7.76 -3.41
C PHE A 240 -6.91 -8.66 -3.53
N ALA A 241 -7.12 -9.84 -4.09
CA ALA A 241 -6.03 -10.68 -4.57
C ALA A 241 -5.28 -10.07 -5.78
N LEU A 242 -5.67 -8.85 -6.20
CA LEU A 242 -5.05 -8.07 -7.26
C LEU A 242 -3.72 -7.48 -6.77
N ALA A 243 -2.79 -7.23 -7.72
CA ALA A 243 -1.48 -6.61 -7.45
C ALA A 243 -0.74 -7.19 -6.23
N GLY A 244 -0.79 -8.50 -6.03
CA GLY A 244 -0.07 -9.18 -4.95
C GLY A 244 -0.74 -9.12 -3.58
N ASN A 245 -2.06 -9.16 -3.50
CA ASN A 245 -2.89 -8.98 -2.31
C ASN A 245 -2.81 -7.55 -1.78
N PHE A 246 -3.23 -6.63 -2.60
CA PHE A 246 -3.32 -5.22 -2.26
C PHE A 246 -4.47 -4.96 -1.28
N TYR A 247 -4.15 -4.35 -0.16
CA TYR A 247 -5.10 -3.81 0.82
C TYR A 247 -4.92 -2.31 0.84
N PRO A 248 -5.83 -1.53 0.22
CA PRO A 248 -5.75 -0.08 0.26
C PRO A 248 -5.91 0.43 1.68
N ASP A 249 -5.25 1.53 2.00
CA ASP A 249 -5.37 2.15 3.32
C ASP A 249 -6.77 2.72 3.57
N PHE A 250 -7.41 3.22 2.52
CA PHE A 250 -8.76 3.77 2.59
C PHE A 250 -9.65 3.24 1.48
N LEU A 251 -10.93 3.09 1.83
CA LEU A 251 -12.04 2.93 0.91
C LEU A 251 -12.85 4.21 0.92
N LEU A 252 -13.09 4.77 -0.26
CA LEU A 252 -13.84 6.00 -0.44
C LEU A 252 -15.01 5.73 -1.39
N TRP A 253 -16.23 5.83 -0.88
CA TRP A 253 -17.45 5.74 -1.67
C TRP A 253 -17.97 7.13 -2.00
N VAL A 254 -18.35 7.30 -3.25
CA VAL A 254 -19.21 8.39 -3.69
C VAL A 254 -20.51 7.76 -4.14
N VAL A 255 -21.64 8.23 -3.60
CA VAL A 255 -22.95 7.63 -3.82
C VAL A 255 -23.89 8.69 -4.38
N ASP A 256 -24.47 8.42 -5.54
CA ASP A 256 -25.59 9.17 -6.08
C ASP A 256 -26.91 8.51 -5.65
N HIS A 257 -27.57 9.11 -4.69
CA HIS A 257 -28.83 8.57 -4.16
C HIS A 257 -30.03 8.69 -5.15
N GLN A 258 -29.90 9.49 -6.20
CA GLN A 258 -30.95 9.63 -7.21
C GLN A 258 -30.91 8.50 -8.23
N SER A 259 -29.74 8.19 -8.74
CA SER A 259 -29.52 7.11 -9.71
C SER A 259 -29.23 5.75 -9.08
N GLY A 260 -28.80 5.73 -7.81
CA GLY A 260 -28.26 4.53 -7.14
C GLY A 260 -26.84 4.18 -7.57
N LYS A 261 -26.20 4.98 -8.42
CA LYS A 261 -24.83 4.76 -8.87
C LYS A 261 -23.84 5.00 -7.74
N GLN A 262 -22.82 4.14 -7.65
CA GLN A 262 -21.79 4.17 -6.63
C GLN A 262 -20.41 4.11 -7.28
N TRP A 263 -19.50 4.94 -6.79
CA TRP A 263 -18.08 4.90 -7.13
C TRP A 263 -17.31 4.44 -5.90
N LEU A 264 -16.77 3.24 -5.94
CA LEU A 264 -15.91 2.71 -4.89
C LEU A 264 -14.46 2.89 -5.32
N ASN A 265 -13.74 3.68 -4.55
CA ASN A 265 -12.37 4.07 -4.84
C ASN A 265 -11.43 3.52 -3.77
N PHE A 266 -10.41 2.80 -4.21
CA PHE A 266 -9.35 2.23 -3.40
C PHE A 266 -8.21 3.24 -3.33
N VAL A 267 -7.98 3.83 -2.16
CA VAL A 267 -7.03 4.93 -1.99
C VAL A 267 -5.87 4.51 -1.09
N ASP A 268 -4.65 4.65 -1.60
CA ASP A 268 -3.41 4.25 -0.94
C ASP A 268 -2.43 5.44 -0.87
N PRO A 269 -2.53 6.29 0.20
CA PRO A 269 -1.60 7.38 0.40
C PRO A 269 -0.25 6.87 0.89
N LYS A 270 0.84 7.11 0.14
CA LYS A 270 2.18 6.61 0.51
C LYS A 270 3.33 7.36 -0.13
N GLY A 271 4.54 7.10 0.39
CA GLY A 271 5.78 7.46 -0.31
C GLY A 271 6.14 6.41 -1.35
N ILE A 272 6.50 6.86 -2.56
CA ILE A 272 6.82 5.97 -3.70
C ILE A 272 8.29 6.04 -4.13
N ARG A 273 9.14 6.74 -3.38
CA ARG A 273 10.56 7.00 -3.74
C ARG A 273 11.32 5.76 -4.22
N ASN A 274 11.08 4.62 -3.60
CA ASN A 274 11.80 3.37 -3.87
C ASN A 274 10.99 2.36 -4.69
N MET A 275 9.84 2.74 -5.24
CA MET A 275 9.06 1.86 -6.09
C MET A 275 9.64 1.83 -7.50
N SER A 276 9.68 0.66 -8.10
CA SER A 276 10.06 0.50 -9.51
C SER A 276 8.91 0.93 -10.43
N GLU A 277 9.22 1.48 -11.60
CA GLU A 277 8.21 1.75 -12.65
C GLU A 277 7.37 0.53 -13.05
N ASN A 278 7.92 -0.66 -12.83
CA ASN A 278 7.27 -1.94 -13.13
C ASN A 278 6.57 -2.55 -11.90
N ASP A 279 6.43 -1.80 -10.78
CA ASP A 279 5.70 -2.31 -9.63
C ASP A 279 4.25 -2.64 -10.04
N PRO A 280 3.75 -3.83 -9.72
CA PRO A 280 2.38 -4.25 -10.08
C PRO A 280 1.30 -3.26 -9.64
N LYS A 281 1.56 -2.48 -8.60
CA LYS A 281 0.61 -1.47 -8.09
C LYS A 281 0.33 -0.35 -9.08
N PHE A 282 1.25 -0.06 -10.02
CA PHE A 282 1.00 0.92 -11.08
C PHE A 282 0.01 0.44 -12.14
N GLY A 283 -0.20 -0.87 -12.24
CA GLY A 283 -1.24 -1.48 -13.06
C GLY A 283 -2.59 -1.64 -12.37
N LEU A 284 -2.67 -1.32 -11.07
CA LEU A 284 -3.86 -1.60 -10.25
C LEU A 284 -5.13 -0.95 -10.80
N TYR A 285 -5.05 0.28 -11.34
CA TYR A 285 -6.21 0.96 -11.92
C TYR A 285 -6.83 0.16 -13.09
N GLN A 286 -6.03 -0.52 -13.90
CA GLN A 286 -6.51 -1.39 -14.99
C GLN A 286 -7.08 -2.70 -14.47
N GLU A 287 -6.42 -3.29 -13.46
CA GLU A 287 -6.89 -4.53 -12.84
C GLU A 287 -8.26 -4.33 -12.17
N VAL A 288 -8.45 -3.18 -11.49
CA VAL A 288 -9.72 -2.80 -10.87
C VAL A 288 -10.82 -2.61 -11.92
N LYS A 289 -10.51 -2.05 -13.10
CA LYS A 289 -11.46 -1.97 -14.22
C LYS A 289 -11.82 -3.34 -14.79
N THR A 290 -10.85 -4.23 -14.89
CA THR A 290 -11.11 -5.62 -15.29
C THR A 290 -12.04 -6.32 -14.29
N LEU A 291 -11.85 -6.05 -12.99
CA LEU A 291 -12.73 -6.54 -11.94
C LEU A 291 -14.14 -5.99 -12.06
N GLN A 292 -14.29 -4.69 -12.30
CA GLN A 292 -15.60 -4.05 -12.53
C GLN A 292 -16.38 -4.75 -13.64
N ILE A 293 -15.70 -5.08 -14.75
CA ILE A 293 -16.33 -5.81 -15.88
C ILE A 293 -16.80 -7.20 -15.43
N LYS A 294 -16.00 -7.91 -14.63
CA LYS A 294 -16.37 -9.24 -14.12
C LYS A 294 -17.58 -9.20 -13.17
N ILE A 295 -17.66 -8.16 -12.33
CA ILE A 295 -18.80 -7.95 -11.43
C ILE A 295 -20.09 -7.70 -12.22
N GLY A 296 -20.02 -6.93 -13.31
CA GLY A 296 -21.14 -6.69 -14.22
C GLY A 296 -22.26 -5.86 -13.62
N ASP A 297 -22.06 -5.18 -12.47
CA ASP A 297 -23.06 -4.27 -11.90
C ASP A 297 -22.97 -2.90 -12.60
N PRO A 298 -23.99 -2.46 -13.35
CA PRO A 298 -23.97 -1.18 -14.06
C PRO A 298 -23.97 0.03 -13.12
N ASN A 299 -24.38 -0.15 -11.87
CA ASN A 299 -24.43 0.91 -10.87
C ASN A 299 -23.15 1.03 -10.05
N LEU A 300 -22.19 0.14 -10.25
CA LEU A 300 -20.92 0.14 -9.51
C LEU A 300 -19.76 0.51 -10.42
N VAL A 301 -19.07 1.59 -10.08
CA VAL A 301 -17.81 2.00 -10.71
C VAL A 301 -16.67 1.77 -9.71
N LEU A 302 -15.64 1.06 -10.14
CA LEU A 302 -14.47 0.79 -9.32
C LEU A 302 -13.27 1.62 -9.80
N ASN A 303 -12.56 2.24 -8.87
CA ASN A 303 -11.32 2.97 -9.12
C ASN A 303 -10.26 2.65 -8.09
N SER A 304 -9.01 2.91 -8.42
CA SER A 304 -7.91 2.90 -7.46
C SER A 304 -7.03 4.14 -7.66
N PHE A 305 -6.51 4.68 -6.57
CA PHE A 305 -5.61 5.83 -6.57
C PHE A 305 -4.43 5.58 -5.64
N ILE A 306 -3.23 5.86 -6.14
CA ILE A 306 -2.02 5.98 -5.33
C ILE A 306 -1.78 7.48 -5.14
N LEU A 307 -1.72 7.93 -3.89
CA LEU A 307 -1.48 9.33 -3.55
C LEU A 307 -0.07 9.47 -2.97
N SER A 308 0.84 10.05 -3.75
CA SER A 308 2.25 10.14 -3.35
C SER A 308 2.55 11.41 -2.57
N ILE A 309 3.19 11.26 -1.39
CA ILE A 309 3.83 12.39 -0.71
C ILE A 309 5.25 12.66 -1.22
N THR A 310 5.82 11.74 -2.01
CA THR A 310 7.12 11.90 -2.65
C THR A 310 6.95 12.68 -3.94
N ASP A 311 7.74 13.73 -4.15
CA ASP A 311 7.76 14.47 -5.39
C ASP A 311 8.29 13.61 -6.54
N LEU A 312 7.81 13.89 -7.77
CA LEU A 312 8.31 13.18 -8.95
C LEU A 312 9.82 13.36 -9.12
N ALA A 313 10.35 14.53 -8.77
CA ALA A 313 11.77 14.83 -8.85
C ALA A 313 12.64 13.98 -7.90
N ASP A 314 12.06 13.52 -6.80
CA ASP A 314 12.72 12.68 -5.80
C ASP A 314 12.59 11.17 -6.09
N TRP A 315 11.83 10.82 -7.11
CA TRP A 315 11.63 9.43 -7.49
C TRP A 315 12.78 8.91 -8.35
N THR A 316 13.57 8.02 -7.79
CA THR A 316 14.75 7.48 -8.47
C THR A 316 14.35 6.62 -9.68
N ASN A 317 14.93 6.89 -10.84
CA ASN A 317 14.74 6.12 -12.08
C ASN A 317 13.31 6.15 -12.67
N MET A 318 12.53 7.18 -12.39
CA MET A 318 11.23 7.37 -13.06
C MET A 318 11.44 8.07 -14.41
N THR A 319 10.88 7.48 -15.47
CA THR A 319 10.94 8.04 -16.83
C THR A 319 9.64 8.70 -17.26
N LYS A 320 8.53 8.39 -16.56
CA LYS A 320 7.20 8.91 -16.87
C LYS A 320 7.02 10.33 -16.35
N THR A 321 6.24 11.10 -17.07
CA THR A 321 5.80 12.43 -16.66
C THR A 321 4.68 12.36 -15.62
N GLU A 322 4.46 13.44 -14.86
CA GLU A 322 3.34 13.54 -13.92
C GLU A 322 1.97 13.30 -14.60
N LYS A 323 1.83 13.76 -15.85
CA LYS A 323 0.62 13.55 -16.64
C LYS A 323 0.37 12.07 -16.94
N GLU A 324 1.40 11.34 -17.37
CA GLU A 324 1.31 9.89 -17.65
C GLU A 324 1.02 9.09 -16.36
N LEU A 325 1.62 9.51 -15.24
CA LEU A 325 1.33 8.91 -13.94
C LEU A 325 -0.10 9.20 -13.48
N ALA A 326 -0.58 10.42 -13.68
CA ALA A 326 -1.96 10.78 -13.40
C ALA A 326 -2.97 9.97 -14.26
N GLU A 327 -2.63 9.63 -15.50
CA GLU A 327 -3.43 8.71 -16.34
C GLU A 327 -3.47 7.28 -15.77
N GLN A 328 -2.47 6.91 -14.97
CA GLN A 328 -2.41 5.65 -14.22
C GLN A 328 -2.97 5.79 -12.79
N HIS A 329 -3.69 6.85 -12.49
CA HIS A 329 -4.27 7.17 -11.18
C HIS A 329 -3.24 7.29 -10.05
N ILE A 330 -2.03 7.76 -10.40
CA ILE A 330 -0.99 8.11 -9.44
C ILE A 330 -0.93 9.62 -9.36
N LEU A 331 -1.27 10.19 -8.21
CA LEU A 331 -1.39 11.63 -8.00
C LEU A 331 -0.41 12.07 -6.90
N PHE A 332 0.10 13.31 -7.02
CA PHE A 332 1.08 13.85 -6.10
C PHE A 332 0.44 14.81 -5.10
N MET A 333 0.55 14.50 -3.82
CA MET A 333 -0.10 15.25 -2.73
C MET A 333 0.49 16.64 -2.48
N ASN A 334 1.69 16.94 -3.02
CA ASN A 334 2.28 18.28 -3.02
C ASN A 334 1.62 19.23 -4.02
N SER A 335 0.86 18.72 -4.99
CA SER A 335 0.01 19.53 -5.86
C SER A 335 -1.29 19.89 -5.12
N GLU A 336 -1.60 21.18 -4.98
CA GLU A 336 -2.89 21.63 -4.40
C GLU A 336 -4.11 21.09 -5.14
N ALA A 337 -3.94 20.64 -6.38
CA ALA A 337 -5.01 20.16 -7.25
C ALA A 337 -5.23 18.64 -7.18
N TYR A 338 -4.45 17.85 -6.42
CA TYR A 338 -4.51 16.41 -6.48
C TYR A 338 -5.90 15.83 -6.11
N LEU A 339 -6.57 16.40 -5.10
CA LEU A 339 -7.94 16.00 -4.77
C LEU A 339 -8.92 16.36 -5.89
N ALA A 340 -8.82 17.56 -6.47
CA ALA A 340 -9.65 17.94 -7.61
C ALA A 340 -9.45 17.01 -8.82
N GLN A 341 -8.20 16.61 -9.08
CA GLN A 341 -7.88 15.63 -10.11
C GLN A 341 -8.48 14.25 -9.80
N MET A 342 -8.38 13.80 -8.54
CA MET A 342 -8.95 12.54 -8.08
C MET A 342 -10.47 12.51 -8.29
N PHE A 343 -11.19 13.51 -7.78
CA PHE A 343 -12.64 13.61 -7.94
C PHE A 343 -13.07 13.84 -9.40
N GLY A 344 -12.30 14.62 -10.17
CA GLY A 344 -12.54 14.82 -11.59
C GLY A 344 -12.47 13.51 -12.39
N ARG A 345 -11.52 12.63 -12.09
CA ARG A 345 -11.41 11.30 -12.72
C ARG A 345 -12.57 10.39 -12.34
N MET A 346 -12.97 10.36 -11.07
CA MET A 346 -14.14 9.59 -10.62
C MET A 346 -15.42 9.98 -11.37
N ASN A 347 -15.63 11.27 -11.63
CA ASN A 347 -16.85 11.77 -12.25
C ASN A 347 -16.89 11.54 -13.77
N ASN A 348 -15.76 11.35 -14.42
CA ASN A 348 -15.68 11.13 -15.87
C ASN A 348 -15.86 9.66 -16.27
N GLU A 349 -16.03 8.78 -15.33
CA GLU A 349 -16.25 7.33 -15.48
C GLU A 349 -17.64 6.92 -14.97
#